data_11333daadf70bf59efbbd4bc3f5bb7e7
#
_entry.id   11333daadf70bf59efbbd4bc3f5bb7e7
#
_cell.length_a   1.000
_cell.length_b   1.000
_cell.length_c   1.000
_cell.angle_alpha   90.00
_cell.angle_beta   90.00
_cell.angle_gamma   90.00
#
_symmetry.space_group_name_H-M   'P 1'
#
loop_
_entity.id
_entity.type
_entity.pdbx_description
1 polymer ?
#
loop_
_entity_poly.entity_id
_entity_poly.type
_entity_poly.pdbx_seq_one_letter_code
_entity_poly.pdbx_strand_id
1 'polypeptide(L)'
;LGFGGTRRDGVSTETGLRLAWGDDEPKPLWKAKVGAGYSSVIEAAGLAYTVGNANGKNTIFCLDANSGEKKWTHSFPCEKAPKYFDGGSRATPAVADGILYLASHEGAFFAFEAKTGKVLWSKDLIEDFNGRRPTWGFSGSPLVADGKVIVDTGSKDGALVAMDAKTGDLVWRG
;
A
#
# COMPACT_ATOMS: atom_id res chain seq x y z
N LEU A 1 -9.74 -0.71 -4.44
CA LEU A 1 -9.13 0.62 -4.61
C LEU A 1 -7.63 0.52 -4.41
N GLY A 2 -6.82 1.28 -5.13
CA GLY A 2 -5.36 1.25 -5.03
C GLY A 2 -4.74 2.41 -5.82
N PHE A 3 -3.46 2.30 -6.14
CA PHE A 3 -2.75 3.29 -6.93
C PHE A 3 -3.47 3.53 -8.28
N GLY A 4 -3.71 4.80 -8.63
CA GLY A 4 -4.45 5.20 -9.84
C GLY A 4 -5.98 5.21 -9.70
N GLY A 5 -6.54 4.98 -8.50
CA GLY A 5 -7.98 5.05 -8.23
C GLY A 5 -8.75 3.79 -8.64
N THR A 6 -10.08 3.88 -8.68
CA THR A 6 -10.97 2.74 -8.96
C THR A 6 -10.83 2.19 -10.38
N ARG A 7 -10.57 3.06 -11.35
CA ARG A 7 -10.38 2.70 -12.77
C ARG A 7 -8.91 2.52 -13.14
N ARG A 8 -7.99 2.84 -12.22
CA ARG A 8 -6.53 2.79 -12.41
C ARG A 8 -6.02 3.63 -13.59
N ASP A 9 -6.76 4.64 -13.96
CA ASP A 9 -6.42 5.57 -15.05
C ASP A 9 -5.87 6.92 -14.52
N GLY A 10 -5.82 7.09 -13.20
CA GLY A 10 -5.37 8.34 -12.56
C GLY A 10 -6.36 9.50 -12.73
N VAL A 11 -7.57 9.22 -13.20
CA VAL A 11 -8.59 10.25 -13.46
C VAL A 11 -9.64 10.23 -12.37
N SER A 12 -9.85 11.37 -11.71
CA SER A 12 -10.99 11.56 -10.81
C SER A 12 -12.27 11.85 -11.61
N THR A 13 -13.37 11.27 -11.14
CA THR A 13 -14.72 11.59 -11.65
C THR A 13 -15.41 12.68 -10.84
N GLU A 14 -14.75 13.23 -9.84
CA GLU A 14 -15.29 14.32 -9.02
C GLU A 14 -15.55 15.56 -9.86
N THR A 15 -16.66 16.23 -9.56
CA THR A 15 -17.08 17.45 -10.23
C THR A 15 -17.23 18.60 -9.23
N GLY A 16 -17.28 19.84 -9.70
CA GLY A 16 -17.41 21.00 -8.82
C GLY A 16 -16.13 21.34 -8.03
N LEU A 17 -14.99 20.85 -8.47
CA LEU A 17 -13.70 21.14 -7.84
C LEU A 17 -13.39 22.64 -8.00
N ARG A 18 -12.91 23.25 -6.92
CA ARG A 18 -12.35 24.61 -6.96
C ARG A 18 -10.98 24.57 -7.63
N LEU A 19 -10.88 25.05 -8.86
CA LEU A 19 -9.65 25.03 -9.66
C LEU A 19 -8.75 26.26 -9.46
N ALA A 20 -9.32 27.36 -8.92
CA ALA A 20 -8.57 28.58 -8.64
C ALA A 20 -8.77 28.97 -7.17
N TRP A 21 -7.68 29.16 -6.47
CA TRP A 21 -7.67 29.45 -5.04
C TRP A 21 -7.48 30.95 -4.74
N GLY A 22 -6.96 31.73 -5.72
CA GLY A 22 -6.64 33.14 -5.51
C GLY A 22 -5.62 33.31 -4.39
N ASP A 23 -5.85 34.25 -3.50
CA ASP A 23 -5.02 34.50 -2.30
C ASP A 23 -5.39 33.57 -1.14
N ASP A 24 -6.46 32.77 -1.27
CA ASP A 24 -6.90 31.82 -0.24
C ASP A 24 -6.27 30.44 -0.46
N GLU A 25 -5.30 30.07 0.35
CA GLU A 25 -4.79 28.71 0.37
C GLU A 25 -5.79 27.71 0.96
N PRO A 26 -5.88 26.48 0.43
CA PRO A 26 -6.71 25.43 1.02
C PRO A 26 -6.23 25.10 2.44
N LYS A 27 -7.13 25.21 3.41
CA LYS A 27 -6.82 24.85 4.79
C LYS A 27 -6.97 23.33 4.98
N PRO A 28 -5.93 22.62 5.45
CA PRO A 28 -6.05 21.20 5.72
C PRO A 28 -7.07 20.99 6.86
N LEU A 29 -7.95 20.01 6.71
CA LEU A 29 -8.89 19.61 7.77
C LEU A 29 -8.13 18.97 8.94
N TRP A 30 -7.10 18.19 8.63
CA TRP A 30 -6.24 17.55 9.60
C TRP A 30 -4.86 17.23 9.01
N LYS A 31 -3.91 16.88 9.87
CA LYS A 31 -2.55 16.43 9.50
C LYS A 31 -2.15 15.26 10.38
N ALA A 32 -1.51 14.24 9.80
CA ALA A 32 -0.96 13.11 10.52
C ALA A 32 0.51 12.88 10.18
N LYS A 33 1.32 12.54 11.19
CA LYS A 33 2.72 12.14 10.98
C LYS A 33 2.77 10.65 10.70
N VAL A 34 3.23 10.27 9.53
CA VAL A 34 3.30 8.87 9.08
C VAL A 34 4.72 8.36 8.84
N GLY A 35 5.74 9.19 8.98
CA GLY A 35 7.13 8.84 8.71
C GLY A 35 7.55 9.09 7.27
N ALA A 36 8.69 8.54 6.88
CA ALA A 36 9.26 8.70 5.54
C ALA A 36 8.69 7.69 4.55
N GLY A 37 8.50 8.10 3.29
CA GLY A 37 8.08 7.20 2.22
C GLY A 37 7.42 7.90 1.05
N TYR A 38 7.10 7.10 0.05
CA TYR A 38 6.51 7.50 -1.23
C TYR A 38 5.16 6.80 -1.50
N SER A 39 4.65 6.09 -0.49
CA SER A 39 3.31 5.51 -0.57
C SER A 39 2.26 6.60 -0.69
N SER A 40 1.34 6.46 -1.62
CA SER A 40 0.16 7.31 -1.67
C SER A 40 -0.81 6.95 -0.53
N VAL A 41 -1.74 7.85 -0.27
CA VAL A 41 -2.89 7.59 0.59
C VAL A 41 -4.04 7.06 -0.26
N ILE A 42 -4.68 6.00 0.18
CA ILE A 42 -5.93 5.52 -0.41
C ILE A 42 -7.07 5.68 0.60
N GLU A 43 -8.25 6.05 0.11
CA GLU A 43 -9.46 6.14 0.93
C GLU A 43 -10.43 5.04 0.51
N ALA A 44 -10.96 4.29 1.47
CA ALA A 44 -12.00 3.30 1.25
C ALA A 44 -12.95 3.25 2.46
N ALA A 45 -14.23 3.41 2.21
CA ALA A 45 -15.29 3.32 3.22
C ALA A 45 -15.08 4.25 4.44
N GLY A 46 -14.62 5.48 4.19
CA GLY A 46 -14.39 6.49 5.23
C GLY A 46 -13.09 6.31 6.01
N LEU A 47 -12.23 5.39 5.57
CA LEU A 47 -10.92 5.12 6.18
C LEU A 47 -9.80 5.43 5.19
N ALA A 48 -8.79 6.17 5.65
CA ALA A 48 -7.60 6.50 4.89
C ALA A 48 -6.44 5.57 5.30
N TYR A 49 -5.77 4.98 4.30
CA TYR A 49 -4.66 4.06 4.52
C TYR A 49 -3.40 4.55 3.84
N THR A 50 -2.29 4.48 4.56
CA THR A 50 -0.97 4.76 4.02
C THR A 50 0.09 4.01 4.81
N VAL A 51 1.32 4.04 4.36
CA VAL A 51 2.45 3.44 5.06
C VAL A 51 3.64 4.40 5.06
N GLY A 52 4.32 4.45 6.18
CA GLY A 52 5.55 5.24 6.33
C GLY A 52 6.59 4.50 7.14
N ASN A 53 7.84 4.93 7.03
CA ASN A 53 8.99 4.34 7.73
C ASN A 53 9.53 5.29 8.79
N ALA A 54 9.77 4.75 9.97
CA ALA A 54 10.50 5.45 11.03
C ALA A 54 11.20 4.41 11.91
N ASN A 55 12.42 4.73 12.36
CA ASN A 55 13.18 3.92 13.31
C ASN A 55 13.35 2.45 12.89
N GLY A 56 13.66 2.19 11.61
CA GLY A 56 13.85 0.83 11.08
C GLY A 56 12.57 0.00 10.99
N LYS A 57 11.41 0.64 10.94
CA LYS A 57 10.10 -0.04 10.83
C LYS A 57 9.22 0.64 9.79
N ASN A 58 8.54 -0.15 8.99
CA ASN A 58 7.36 0.31 8.28
C ASN A 58 6.15 0.23 9.22
N THR A 59 5.34 1.26 9.19
CA THR A 59 4.06 1.30 9.92
C THR A 59 2.95 1.61 8.93
N ILE A 60 1.96 0.74 8.89
CA ILE A 60 0.70 0.97 8.20
C ILE A 60 -0.19 1.77 9.14
N PHE A 61 -0.81 2.80 8.62
CA PHE A 61 -1.75 3.65 9.33
C PHE A 61 -3.13 3.50 8.70
N CYS A 62 -4.12 3.27 9.54
CA CYS A 62 -5.53 3.44 9.22
C CYS A 62 -6.05 4.62 10.02
N LEU A 63 -6.51 5.62 9.32
CA LEU A 63 -7.02 6.86 9.89
C LEU A 63 -8.48 7.06 9.47
N ASP A 64 -9.25 7.70 10.29
CA ASP A 64 -10.55 8.23 9.87
C ASP A 64 -10.34 9.29 8.79
N ALA A 65 -10.98 9.15 7.65
CA ALA A 65 -10.74 10.03 6.50
C ALA A 65 -11.21 11.48 6.76
N ASN A 66 -12.19 11.68 7.63
CA ASN A 66 -12.72 13.01 7.94
C ASN A 66 -11.97 13.73 9.05
N SER A 67 -11.54 13.01 10.09
CA SER A 67 -10.96 13.61 11.29
C SER A 67 -9.45 13.41 11.40
N GLY A 68 -8.86 12.46 10.67
CA GLY A 68 -7.46 12.05 10.82
C GLY A 68 -7.19 11.23 12.09
N GLU A 69 -8.25 10.85 12.84
CA GLU A 69 -8.13 10.03 14.03
C GLU A 69 -7.56 8.66 13.67
N LYS A 70 -6.55 8.24 14.41
CA LYS A 70 -5.92 6.95 14.22
C LYS A 70 -6.83 5.82 14.72
N LYS A 71 -7.29 4.96 13.82
CA LYS A 71 -8.12 3.80 14.13
C LYS A 71 -7.27 2.60 14.52
N TRP A 72 -6.25 2.29 13.71
CA TRP A 72 -5.27 1.26 14.04
C TRP A 72 -3.93 1.50 13.33
N THR A 73 -2.91 0.82 13.79
CA THR A 73 -1.60 0.75 13.13
C THR A 73 -1.04 -0.66 13.25
N HIS A 74 -0.26 -1.07 12.26
CA HIS A 74 0.56 -2.28 12.32
C HIS A 74 1.98 -1.94 11.91
N SER A 75 2.96 -2.34 12.72
CA SER A 75 4.38 -2.05 12.46
C SER A 75 5.16 -3.34 12.32
N PHE A 76 6.10 -3.38 11.38
CA PHE A 76 6.99 -4.50 11.17
C PHE A 76 8.40 -4.00 10.83
N PRO A 77 9.46 -4.79 11.12
CA PRO A 77 10.85 -4.41 10.78
C PRO A 77 10.97 -4.17 9.28
N CYS A 78 11.59 -3.08 8.91
CA CYS A 78 11.87 -2.73 7.51
C CYS A 78 12.83 -1.55 7.50
N GLU A 79 14.00 -1.72 6.92
CA GLU A 79 15.00 -0.68 6.89
C GLU A 79 14.53 0.51 6.03
N LYS A 80 14.99 1.71 6.36
CA LYS A 80 14.68 2.90 5.58
C LYS A 80 15.27 2.83 4.16
N ALA A 81 16.41 2.19 4.01
CA ALA A 81 17.14 1.95 2.77
C ALA A 81 17.29 3.19 1.89
N PRO A 82 17.88 4.29 2.38
CA PRO A 82 18.15 5.47 1.56
C PRO A 82 19.28 5.13 0.56
N LYS A 83 19.14 5.53 -0.70
CA LYS A 83 20.18 5.34 -1.71
C LYS A 83 20.44 6.62 -2.50
N TYR A 84 19.47 7.11 -3.26
CA TYR A 84 19.52 8.36 -3.99
C TYR A 84 18.42 9.34 -3.57
N PHE A 85 17.68 8.98 -2.55
CA PHE A 85 16.54 9.68 -1.95
C PHE A 85 16.43 9.26 -0.48
N ASP A 86 15.53 9.88 0.28
CA ASP A 86 15.41 9.66 1.72
C ASP A 86 15.04 8.23 2.14
N GLY A 87 14.59 7.40 1.21
CA GLY A 87 14.16 6.03 1.51
C GLY A 87 12.76 5.96 2.12
N GLY A 88 12.45 4.82 2.73
CA GLY A 88 11.16 4.56 3.36
C GLY A 88 10.23 3.68 2.52
N SER A 89 8.95 3.63 2.87
CA SER A 89 7.93 2.83 2.18
C SER A 89 7.74 3.31 0.74
N ARG A 90 7.38 2.39 -0.17
CA ARG A 90 7.31 2.67 -1.61
C ARG A 90 5.98 2.28 -2.22
N ALA A 91 5.56 1.04 -2.05
CA ALA A 91 4.28 0.56 -2.57
C ALA A 91 3.10 1.27 -1.91
N THR A 92 2.10 1.59 -2.70
CA THR A 92 0.81 2.06 -2.18
C THR A 92 -0.05 0.85 -1.85
N PRO A 93 -0.74 0.81 -0.68
CA PRO A 93 -1.66 -0.26 -0.36
C PRO A 93 -2.80 -0.39 -1.38
N ALA A 94 -3.42 -1.57 -1.43
CA ALA A 94 -4.66 -1.77 -2.16
C ALA A 94 -5.74 -2.31 -1.22
N VAL A 95 -6.99 -1.87 -1.38
CA VAL A 95 -8.14 -2.38 -0.62
C VAL A 95 -9.18 -2.93 -1.58
N ALA A 96 -9.59 -4.16 -1.33
CA ALA A 96 -10.72 -4.80 -2.01
C ALA A 96 -11.43 -5.75 -1.06
N ASP A 97 -12.75 -5.81 -1.13
CA ASP A 97 -13.61 -6.72 -0.36
C ASP A 97 -13.31 -6.75 1.15
N GLY A 98 -12.98 -5.58 1.72
CA GLY A 98 -12.66 -5.43 3.14
C GLY A 98 -11.27 -5.92 3.54
N ILE A 99 -10.40 -6.26 2.59
CA ILE A 99 -9.03 -6.68 2.83
C ILE A 99 -8.06 -5.62 2.29
N LEU A 100 -7.08 -5.25 3.10
CA LEU A 100 -5.98 -4.36 2.74
C LEU A 100 -4.74 -5.19 2.45
N TYR A 101 -4.12 -4.95 1.30
CA TYR A 101 -2.89 -5.61 0.84
C TYR A 101 -1.74 -4.60 0.77
N LEU A 102 -0.57 -5.00 1.23
CA LEU A 102 0.62 -4.18 1.20
C LEU A 102 1.87 -5.02 0.93
N ALA A 103 2.71 -4.56 0.00
CA ALA A 103 4.09 -5.02 -0.17
C ALA A 103 5.07 -4.05 0.49
N SER A 104 6.04 -4.55 1.25
CA SER A 104 7.20 -3.76 1.65
C SER A 104 8.25 -3.77 0.53
N HIS A 105 9.13 -2.77 0.52
CA HIS A 105 10.21 -2.74 -0.46
C HIS A 105 11.28 -3.82 -0.23
N GLU A 106 11.26 -4.50 0.92
CA GLU A 106 12.17 -5.61 1.24
C GLU A 106 11.60 -6.97 0.89
N GLY A 107 10.28 -7.09 0.65
CA GLY A 107 9.63 -8.32 0.20
C GLY A 107 8.52 -8.82 1.12
N ALA A 108 8.41 -8.33 2.36
CA ALA A 108 7.30 -8.70 3.21
C ALA A 108 5.97 -8.26 2.58
N PHE A 109 5.03 -9.18 2.47
CA PHE A 109 3.70 -8.95 1.91
C PHE A 109 2.63 -9.35 2.92
N PHE A 110 1.64 -8.51 3.10
CA PHE A 110 0.59 -8.72 4.09
C PHE A 110 -0.80 -8.52 3.50
N ALA A 111 -1.76 -9.30 4.01
CA ALA A 111 -3.18 -9.03 3.91
C ALA A 111 -3.77 -8.81 5.31
N PHE A 112 -4.49 -7.73 5.46
CA PHE A 112 -5.13 -7.35 6.73
C PHE A 112 -6.64 -7.25 6.55
N GLU A 113 -7.39 -7.56 7.59
CA GLU A 113 -8.74 -7.06 7.69
C GLU A 113 -8.69 -5.52 7.73
N ALA A 114 -9.20 -4.86 6.71
CA ALA A 114 -9.00 -3.42 6.50
C ALA A 114 -9.53 -2.58 7.68
N LYS A 115 -10.66 -2.98 8.28
CA LYS A 115 -11.30 -2.25 9.37
C LYS A 115 -10.56 -2.34 10.70
N THR A 116 -9.91 -3.46 11.00
CA THR A 116 -9.34 -3.76 12.31
C THR A 116 -7.81 -3.82 12.35
N GLY A 117 -7.16 -4.00 11.18
CA GLY A 117 -5.73 -4.21 11.10
C GLY A 117 -5.26 -5.60 11.51
N LYS A 118 -6.20 -6.56 11.72
CA LYS A 118 -5.86 -7.96 11.97
C LYS A 118 -5.18 -8.54 10.73
N VAL A 119 -4.00 -9.12 10.91
CA VAL A 119 -3.33 -9.88 9.85
C VAL A 119 -4.15 -11.12 9.54
N LEU A 120 -4.55 -11.28 8.29
CA LEU A 120 -5.25 -12.46 7.77
C LEU A 120 -4.23 -13.51 7.30
N TRP A 121 -3.26 -13.07 6.52
CA TRP A 121 -2.13 -13.88 6.07
C TRP A 121 -0.95 -12.97 5.70
N SER A 122 0.23 -13.57 5.60
CA SER A 122 1.45 -12.89 5.14
C SER A 122 2.30 -13.83 4.29
N LYS A 123 3.11 -13.25 3.42
CA LYS A 123 4.10 -13.93 2.57
C LYS A 123 5.40 -13.12 2.57
N ASP A 124 6.48 -13.77 2.22
CA ASP A 124 7.71 -13.11 1.82
C ASP A 124 7.93 -13.32 0.33
N LEU A 125 8.02 -12.24 -0.45
CA LEU A 125 8.14 -12.32 -1.91
C LEU A 125 9.45 -12.98 -2.35
N ILE A 126 10.49 -12.95 -1.52
CA ILE A 126 11.79 -13.58 -1.80
C ILE A 126 11.73 -15.03 -1.40
N GLU A 127 11.41 -15.35 -0.16
CA GLU A 127 11.47 -16.69 0.39
C GLU A 127 10.38 -17.61 -0.19
N ASP A 128 9.13 -17.14 -0.27
CA ASP A 128 7.99 -17.95 -0.72
C ASP A 128 7.92 -18.11 -2.25
N PHE A 129 8.47 -17.13 -3.00
CA PHE A 129 8.30 -17.10 -4.47
C PHE A 129 9.62 -17.04 -5.24
N ASN A 130 10.78 -17.25 -4.56
CA ASN A 130 12.10 -17.12 -5.16
C ASN A 130 12.28 -15.75 -5.83
N GLY A 131 11.70 -14.70 -5.22
CA GLY A 131 11.67 -13.36 -5.74
C GLY A 131 13.05 -12.70 -5.74
N ARG A 132 13.24 -11.78 -6.66
CA ARG A 132 14.46 -10.99 -6.76
C ARG A 132 14.16 -9.54 -6.48
N ARG A 133 14.63 -9.05 -5.34
CA ARG A 133 14.45 -7.64 -4.97
C ARG A 133 15.11 -6.72 -6.02
N PRO A 134 14.34 -5.83 -6.65
CA PRO A 134 14.88 -4.83 -7.57
C PRO A 134 15.84 -3.85 -6.86
N THR A 135 16.64 -3.12 -7.63
CA THR A 135 17.57 -2.12 -7.08
C THR A 135 16.89 -1.11 -6.13
N TRP A 136 15.66 -0.76 -6.44
CA TRP A 136 14.85 0.18 -5.65
C TRP A 136 13.91 -0.50 -4.64
N GLY A 137 14.02 -1.83 -4.49
CA GLY A 137 13.08 -2.64 -3.73
C GLY A 137 11.77 -2.88 -4.48
N PHE A 138 10.89 -3.69 -3.90
CA PHE A 138 9.55 -3.89 -4.41
C PHE A 138 8.74 -2.60 -4.26
N SER A 139 8.36 -1.99 -5.35
CA SER A 139 7.68 -0.68 -5.39
C SER A 139 6.32 -0.76 -6.08
N GLY A 140 6.00 -1.89 -6.71
CA GLY A 140 4.71 -2.16 -7.33
C GLY A 140 3.59 -2.21 -6.28
N SER A 141 2.50 -1.51 -6.56
CA SER A 141 1.29 -1.61 -5.73
C SER A 141 0.53 -2.89 -6.06
N PRO A 142 0.00 -3.63 -5.07
CA PRO A 142 -0.76 -4.85 -5.34
C PRO A 142 -1.96 -4.58 -6.25
N LEU A 143 -2.17 -5.47 -7.23
CA LEU A 143 -3.33 -5.46 -8.10
C LEU A 143 -4.34 -6.51 -7.62
N VAL A 144 -5.54 -6.10 -7.25
CA VAL A 144 -6.61 -7.03 -6.89
C VAL A 144 -7.61 -7.12 -8.02
N ALA A 145 -7.86 -8.32 -8.51
CA ALA A 145 -8.82 -8.63 -9.56
C ALA A 145 -9.29 -10.08 -9.47
N ASP A 146 -10.57 -10.32 -9.72
CA ASP A 146 -11.18 -11.65 -9.81
C ASP A 146 -10.82 -12.58 -8.65
N GLY A 147 -10.90 -12.06 -7.41
CA GLY A 147 -10.59 -12.83 -6.19
C GLY A 147 -9.10 -13.16 -6.02
N LYS A 148 -8.23 -12.52 -6.77
CA LYS A 148 -6.78 -12.71 -6.70
C LYS A 148 -6.07 -11.40 -6.36
N VAL A 149 -4.95 -11.51 -5.66
CA VAL A 149 -3.98 -10.42 -5.52
C VAL A 149 -2.74 -10.75 -6.33
N ILE A 150 -2.34 -9.82 -7.19
CA ILE A 150 -1.24 -9.99 -8.14
C ILE A 150 -0.13 -9.01 -7.75
N VAL A 151 1.10 -9.51 -7.69
CA VAL A 151 2.30 -8.72 -7.35
C VAL A 151 3.46 -9.12 -8.23
N ASP A 152 4.39 -8.19 -8.43
CA ASP A 152 5.68 -8.46 -9.05
C ASP A 152 6.65 -9.05 -8.00
N THR A 153 7.30 -10.13 -8.38
CA THR A 153 8.34 -10.78 -7.57
C THR A 153 9.71 -10.64 -8.20
N GLY A 154 9.79 -10.37 -9.51
CA GLY A 154 11.04 -10.35 -10.26
C GLY A 154 11.74 -11.70 -10.30
N SER A 155 11.04 -12.78 -9.93
CA SER A 155 11.55 -14.15 -10.00
C SER A 155 11.78 -14.60 -11.44
N LYS A 156 12.78 -15.45 -11.66
CA LYS A 156 12.99 -16.12 -12.96
C LYS A 156 11.96 -17.21 -13.22
N ASP A 157 11.31 -17.72 -12.17
CA ASP A 157 10.29 -18.76 -12.23
C ASP A 157 8.88 -18.19 -12.46
N GLY A 158 8.79 -16.90 -12.76
CA GLY A 158 7.59 -16.13 -12.96
C GLY A 158 7.72 -14.76 -12.31
N ALA A 159 7.83 -13.72 -13.14
CA ALA A 159 8.04 -12.35 -12.68
C ALA A 159 6.83 -11.80 -11.91
N LEU A 160 5.66 -12.33 -12.21
CA LEU A 160 4.39 -12.04 -11.51
C LEU A 160 3.88 -13.28 -10.81
N VAL A 161 3.28 -13.09 -9.65
CA VAL A 161 2.50 -14.12 -8.97
C VAL A 161 1.10 -13.62 -8.68
N ALA A 162 0.12 -14.52 -8.82
CA ALA A 162 -1.23 -14.31 -8.34
C ALA A 162 -1.50 -15.26 -7.19
N MET A 163 -2.00 -14.72 -6.10
CA MET A 163 -2.41 -15.44 -4.91
C MET A 163 -3.93 -15.31 -4.74
N ASP A 164 -4.56 -16.31 -4.15
CA ASP A 164 -5.94 -16.16 -3.66
C ASP A 164 -6.01 -14.99 -2.67
N ALA A 165 -6.92 -14.09 -2.90
CA ALA A 165 -7.01 -12.85 -2.13
C ALA A 165 -7.34 -13.09 -0.64
N LYS A 166 -8.04 -14.17 -0.30
CA LYS A 166 -8.47 -14.48 1.06
C LYS A 166 -7.47 -15.33 1.85
N THR A 167 -6.79 -16.26 1.17
CA THR A 167 -5.93 -17.26 1.81
C THR A 167 -4.45 -17.00 1.63
N GLY A 168 -4.05 -16.27 0.57
CA GLY A 168 -2.65 -16.08 0.19
C GLY A 168 -2.05 -17.30 -0.52
N ASP A 169 -2.86 -18.30 -0.90
CA ASP A 169 -2.39 -19.47 -1.63
C ASP A 169 -2.02 -19.09 -3.05
N LEU A 170 -0.92 -19.65 -3.55
CA LEU A 170 -0.49 -19.42 -4.92
C LEU A 170 -1.48 -20.01 -5.91
N VAL A 171 -1.96 -19.18 -6.84
CA VAL A 171 -2.88 -19.59 -7.91
C VAL A 171 -2.12 -19.81 -9.22
N TRP A 172 -1.25 -18.87 -9.59
CA TRP A 172 -0.39 -19.00 -10.77
C TRP A 172 0.86 -18.12 -10.68
N ARG A 173 1.82 -18.44 -11.53
CA ARG A 173 3.03 -17.64 -11.82
C ARG A 173 3.09 -17.33 -13.31
N GLY A 174 3.58 -16.13 -13.68
CA GLY A 174 3.70 -15.67 -15.08
C GLY A 174 4.91 -14.77 -15.30
#